data_504e0c26180b749930a7891aa6d993a0
#
_entry.id   504e0c26180b749930a7891aa6d993a0
#
_cell.length_a   1.000
_cell.length_b   1.000
_cell.length_c   1.000
_cell.angle_alpha   90.00
_cell.angle_beta   90.00
_cell.angle_gamma   90.00
#
_symmetry.space_group_name_H-M   'P 1'
#
loop_
_entity.id
_entity.type
_entity.pdbx_description
1 polymer ?
#
loop_
_entity_poly.entity_id
_entity_poly.type
_entity_poly.pdbx_seq_one_letter_code
_entity_poly.pdbx_strand_id
1 'polypeptide(L)'
;MGKELTAGHGAGNNPAMGEKSAQESLADIEAILKKDTRMAFITAAMGGGTGTGAAPVIARLSKDMGILTVGIVSVPARFEGPKRLDQARDGLRRLKDHVDCLIVIDNEKIKSIYGSQTISQAFAKANDVLNIAAKGIAEIITLPGYINVDFADVRTVMTDSGVAIMGAAQASGEDRAIRAITEALESPLLNNNDILGAKDILLNITSGTDEITMDEMSQITSHIIRKVGNNAAVIWGVGTDPDLGDAVSVTIIATGFPTGDIELFGEENTCAGYAKQPECLKEEEVRVKPGLTEEQVRELETVPAFERRDLRVS
;
A
#
# COMPACT_ATOMS: atom_id res chain seq x y z
N MET A 1 16.87 -1.63 -12.26
CA MET A 1 16.30 -2.64 -13.19
C MET A 1 16.31 -2.06 -14.59
N GLY A 2 16.53 -2.90 -15.62
CA GLY A 2 16.43 -2.48 -17.01
C GLY A 2 17.51 -1.50 -17.46
N LYS A 3 18.76 -1.71 -17.06
CA LYS A 3 19.87 -0.78 -17.30
C LYS A 3 20.11 -0.55 -18.80
N GLU A 4 19.98 -1.58 -19.59
CA GLU A 4 20.15 -1.52 -21.06
C GLU A 4 18.88 -0.99 -21.73
N LEU A 5 17.70 -1.50 -21.34
CA LEU A 5 16.41 -1.13 -21.93
C LEU A 5 15.98 0.31 -21.66
N THR A 6 16.26 0.83 -20.45
CA THR A 6 15.80 2.15 -20.04
C THR A 6 16.93 3.19 -19.95
N ALA A 7 18.17 2.79 -20.13
CA ALA A 7 19.35 3.64 -19.96
C ALA A 7 19.36 4.41 -18.61
N GLY A 8 18.82 3.80 -17.56
CA GLY A 8 18.69 4.41 -16.23
C GLY A 8 17.46 5.32 -16.07
N HIS A 9 16.62 5.48 -17.09
CA HIS A 9 15.37 6.20 -17.02
C HIS A 9 14.22 5.31 -16.51
N GLY A 10 13.06 5.91 -16.20
CA GLY A 10 11.87 5.16 -15.83
C GLY A 10 11.20 4.45 -17.04
N ALA A 11 10.22 3.59 -16.77
CA ALA A 11 9.50 2.83 -17.81
C ALA A 11 8.52 3.68 -18.67
N GLY A 12 8.56 5.01 -18.58
CA GLY A 12 7.74 5.91 -19.40
C GLY A 12 6.23 5.71 -19.29
N ASN A 13 5.74 5.38 -18.08
CA ASN A 13 4.34 5.03 -17.81
C ASN A 13 3.82 3.85 -18.67
N ASN A 14 4.71 2.95 -19.06
CA ASN A 14 4.40 1.76 -19.87
C ASN A 14 4.70 0.48 -19.05
N PRO A 15 3.66 -0.26 -18.59
CA PRO A 15 3.84 -1.50 -17.83
C PRO A 15 4.63 -2.58 -18.57
N ALA A 16 4.47 -2.69 -19.90
CA ALA A 16 5.24 -3.66 -20.69
C ALA A 16 6.74 -3.35 -20.69
N MET A 17 7.12 -2.08 -20.62
CA MET A 17 8.52 -1.68 -20.45
C MET A 17 9.04 -2.03 -19.05
N GLY A 18 8.20 -1.79 -18.02
CA GLY A 18 8.52 -2.17 -16.63
C GLY A 18 8.73 -3.67 -16.48
N GLU A 19 7.89 -4.47 -17.09
CA GLU A 19 7.99 -5.93 -17.12
C GLU A 19 9.30 -6.40 -17.78
N LYS A 20 9.61 -5.91 -18.98
CA LYS A 20 10.86 -6.24 -19.70
C LYS A 20 12.10 -5.81 -18.90
N SER A 21 12.05 -4.66 -18.24
CA SER A 21 13.14 -4.18 -17.39
C SER A 21 13.38 -5.07 -16.16
N ALA A 22 12.32 -5.64 -15.60
CA ALA A 22 12.46 -6.63 -14.54
C ALA A 22 13.02 -7.95 -15.07
N GLN A 23 12.56 -8.40 -16.24
CA GLN A 23 13.08 -9.61 -16.89
C GLN A 23 14.56 -9.51 -17.20
N GLU A 24 15.06 -8.37 -17.68
CA GLU A 24 16.49 -8.11 -17.90
C GLU A 24 17.31 -8.29 -16.61
N SER A 25 16.75 -7.89 -15.48
CA SER A 25 17.45 -7.89 -14.18
C SER A 25 17.14 -9.12 -13.31
N LEU A 26 16.44 -10.14 -13.84
CA LEU A 26 16.02 -11.31 -13.06
C LEU A 26 17.19 -12.03 -12.37
N ALA A 27 18.32 -12.20 -13.06
CA ALA A 27 19.49 -12.88 -12.49
C ALA A 27 20.07 -12.14 -11.28
N ASP A 28 20.09 -10.81 -11.33
CA ASP A 28 20.58 -9.98 -10.22
C ASP A 28 19.61 -10.06 -9.03
N ILE A 29 18.31 -10.02 -9.29
CA ILE A 29 17.26 -10.13 -8.27
C ILE A 29 17.30 -11.53 -7.63
N GLU A 30 17.42 -12.57 -8.43
CA GLU A 30 17.55 -13.95 -7.95
C GLU A 30 18.78 -14.12 -7.06
N ALA A 31 19.91 -13.53 -7.43
CA ALA A 31 21.14 -13.57 -6.62
C ALA A 31 20.97 -12.89 -5.24
N ILE A 32 20.14 -11.85 -5.15
CA ILE A 32 19.80 -11.19 -3.89
C ILE A 32 18.90 -12.09 -3.05
N LEU A 33 17.87 -12.68 -3.65
CA LEU A 33 16.87 -13.51 -2.98
C LEU A 33 17.43 -14.86 -2.50
N LYS A 34 18.44 -15.41 -3.15
CA LYS A 34 19.09 -16.69 -2.77
C LYS A 34 19.87 -16.64 -1.44
N LYS A 35 20.03 -15.48 -0.81
CA LYS A 35 20.76 -15.32 0.44
C LYS A 35 19.88 -15.61 1.66
N ASP A 36 19.45 -16.87 1.83
CA ASP A 36 18.66 -17.33 2.97
C ASP A 36 17.37 -16.52 3.24
N THR A 37 16.80 -15.93 2.18
CA THR A 37 15.58 -15.15 2.28
C THR A 37 14.38 -16.06 2.53
N ARG A 38 13.68 -15.87 3.64
CA ARG A 38 12.49 -16.65 4.01
C ARG A 38 11.19 -15.94 3.63
N MET A 39 11.23 -14.61 3.57
CA MET A 39 10.09 -13.74 3.27
C MET A 39 10.54 -12.54 2.45
N ALA A 40 9.72 -12.11 1.52
CA ALA A 40 9.96 -10.93 0.70
C ALA A 40 8.72 -10.03 0.64
N PHE A 41 8.93 -8.74 0.88
CA PHE A 41 7.91 -7.71 0.68
C PHE A 41 8.10 -7.07 -0.69
N ILE A 42 7.08 -7.16 -1.52
CA ILE A 42 7.04 -6.49 -2.82
C ILE A 42 6.20 -5.23 -2.70
N THR A 43 6.86 -4.08 -2.59
CA THR A 43 6.16 -2.81 -2.48
C THR A 43 6.16 -2.06 -3.80
N ALA A 44 4.99 -1.60 -4.24
CA ALA A 44 4.87 -0.85 -5.48
C ALA A 44 3.67 0.10 -5.49
N ALA A 45 3.83 1.25 -6.16
CA ALA A 45 2.69 2.06 -6.57
C ALA A 45 2.19 1.56 -7.93
N MET A 46 0.92 1.13 -7.99
CA MET A 46 0.28 0.67 -9.22
C MET A 46 -0.20 1.84 -10.07
N GLY A 47 -0.45 1.59 -11.34
CA GLY A 47 -0.92 2.59 -12.30
C GLY A 47 0.19 3.28 -13.10
N GLY A 48 1.46 3.11 -12.69
CA GLY A 48 2.63 3.54 -13.45
C GLY A 48 3.23 2.43 -14.31
N GLY A 49 4.37 2.69 -14.94
CA GLY A 49 5.06 1.68 -15.76
C GLY A 49 5.83 0.66 -14.93
N THR A 50 6.73 1.13 -14.07
CA THR A 50 7.66 0.26 -13.33
C THR A 50 6.94 -0.60 -12.30
N GLY A 51 6.18 0.01 -11.35
CA GLY A 51 5.49 -0.74 -10.31
C GLY A 51 4.51 -1.76 -10.88
N THR A 52 3.67 -1.33 -11.83
CA THR A 52 2.66 -2.18 -12.45
C THR A 52 3.23 -3.34 -13.25
N GLY A 53 4.35 -3.11 -13.96
CA GLY A 53 4.94 -4.12 -14.83
C GLY A 53 5.96 -5.02 -14.13
N ALA A 54 6.81 -4.46 -13.27
CA ALA A 54 7.91 -5.20 -12.65
C ALA A 54 7.48 -5.99 -11.41
N ALA A 55 6.54 -5.48 -10.59
CA ALA A 55 6.15 -6.15 -9.36
C ALA A 55 5.65 -7.59 -9.58
N PRO A 56 4.77 -7.89 -10.56
CA PRO A 56 4.35 -9.27 -10.81
C PRO A 56 5.50 -10.21 -11.20
N VAL A 57 6.48 -9.71 -11.96
CA VAL A 57 7.65 -10.50 -12.39
C VAL A 57 8.52 -10.89 -11.20
N ILE A 58 8.80 -9.91 -10.32
CA ILE A 58 9.62 -10.13 -9.13
C ILE A 58 8.88 -11.02 -8.13
N ALA A 59 7.58 -10.80 -7.95
CA ALA A 59 6.75 -11.62 -7.07
C ALA A 59 6.74 -13.08 -7.51
N ARG A 60 6.55 -13.32 -8.81
CA ARG A 60 6.62 -14.67 -9.38
C ARG A 60 7.96 -15.34 -9.07
N LEU A 61 9.08 -14.66 -9.35
CA LEU A 61 10.41 -15.20 -9.05
C LEU A 61 10.54 -15.56 -7.57
N SER A 62 10.12 -14.67 -6.67
CA SER A 62 10.18 -14.91 -5.23
C SER A 62 9.34 -16.12 -4.82
N LYS A 63 8.10 -16.23 -5.31
CA LYS A 63 7.20 -17.35 -5.03
C LYS A 63 7.73 -18.66 -5.61
N ASP A 64 8.25 -18.66 -6.83
CA ASP A 64 8.86 -19.84 -7.49
C ASP A 64 10.09 -20.36 -6.71
N MET A 65 10.77 -19.50 -5.96
CA MET A 65 11.87 -19.86 -5.05
C MET A 65 11.40 -20.38 -3.67
N GLY A 66 10.09 -20.46 -3.42
CA GLY A 66 9.52 -20.91 -2.14
C GLY A 66 9.62 -19.89 -1.01
N ILE A 67 9.84 -18.62 -1.34
CA ILE A 67 9.91 -17.49 -0.40
C ILE A 67 8.49 -17.00 -0.15
N LEU A 68 8.10 -16.84 1.12
CA LEU A 68 6.81 -16.21 1.47
C LEU A 68 6.76 -14.80 0.88
N THR A 69 5.89 -14.59 -0.10
CA THR A 69 5.86 -13.37 -0.89
C THR A 69 4.63 -12.54 -0.57
N VAL A 70 4.84 -11.37 0.04
CA VAL A 70 3.78 -10.44 0.43
C VAL A 70 3.84 -9.19 -0.45
N GLY A 71 2.75 -8.94 -1.17
CA GLY A 71 2.56 -7.71 -1.92
C GLY A 71 1.94 -6.61 -1.06
N ILE A 72 2.57 -5.44 -0.98
CA ILE A 72 1.98 -4.25 -0.34
C ILE A 72 1.99 -3.13 -1.36
N VAL A 73 0.82 -2.83 -1.92
CA VAL A 73 0.74 -1.94 -3.07
C VAL A 73 -0.27 -0.83 -2.87
N SER A 74 0.04 0.34 -3.41
CA SER A 74 -0.91 1.45 -3.46
C SER A 74 -1.55 1.54 -4.85
N VAL A 75 -2.85 1.87 -4.87
CA VAL A 75 -3.59 2.12 -6.10
C VAL A 75 -3.86 3.61 -6.24
N PRO A 76 -3.85 4.15 -7.49
CA PRO A 76 -4.01 5.57 -7.72
C PRO A 76 -5.40 6.06 -7.34
N ALA A 77 -5.49 7.32 -6.91
CA ALA A 77 -6.75 8.00 -6.71
C ALA A 77 -7.40 8.39 -8.06
N ARG A 78 -8.73 8.60 -8.06
CA ARG A 78 -9.51 8.91 -9.28
C ARG A 78 -8.99 10.13 -10.04
N PHE A 79 -8.49 11.16 -9.35
CA PHE A 79 -7.95 12.36 -9.97
C PHE A 79 -6.68 12.11 -10.81
N GLU A 80 -6.01 10.98 -10.62
CA GLU A 80 -4.82 10.59 -11.40
C GLU A 80 -5.18 10.12 -12.84
N GLY A 81 -6.45 9.91 -13.10
CA GLY A 81 -7.01 9.64 -14.40
C GLY A 81 -7.28 8.15 -14.71
N PRO A 82 -8.23 7.89 -15.62
CA PRO A 82 -8.74 6.54 -15.88
C PRO A 82 -7.67 5.58 -16.41
N LYS A 83 -6.74 6.05 -17.22
CA LYS A 83 -5.66 5.21 -17.76
C LYS A 83 -4.79 4.61 -16.66
N ARG A 84 -4.48 5.40 -15.59
CA ARG A 84 -3.72 4.89 -14.46
C ARG A 84 -4.51 3.88 -13.65
N LEU A 85 -5.80 4.11 -13.47
CA LEU A 85 -6.69 3.18 -12.79
C LEU A 85 -6.79 1.84 -13.53
N ASP A 86 -6.94 1.86 -14.84
CA ASP A 86 -7.00 0.65 -15.67
C ASP A 86 -5.67 -0.12 -15.62
N GLN A 87 -4.54 0.59 -15.74
CA GLN A 87 -3.22 -0.01 -15.59
C GLN A 87 -3.01 -0.63 -14.19
N ALA A 88 -3.47 0.06 -13.14
CA ALA A 88 -3.39 -0.46 -11.77
C ALA A 88 -4.21 -1.73 -11.60
N ARG A 89 -5.44 -1.76 -12.15
CA ARG A 89 -6.33 -2.93 -12.11
C ARG A 89 -5.70 -4.14 -12.78
N ASP A 90 -5.14 -3.96 -13.97
CA ASP A 90 -4.46 -5.04 -14.70
C ASP A 90 -3.20 -5.52 -13.98
N GLY A 91 -2.42 -4.60 -13.41
CA GLY A 91 -1.25 -4.93 -12.61
C GLY A 91 -1.58 -5.71 -11.33
N LEU A 92 -2.66 -5.30 -10.63
CA LEU A 92 -3.14 -6.00 -9.44
C LEU A 92 -3.59 -7.43 -9.72
N ARG A 93 -4.35 -7.63 -10.81
CA ARG A 93 -4.78 -8.98 -11.22
C ARG A 93 -3.57 -9.88 -11.42
N ARG A 94 -2.56 -9.43 -12.16
CA ARG A 94 -1.35 -10.19 -12.40
C ARG A 94 -0.52 -10.40 -11.14
N LEU A 95 -0.45 -9.40 -10.26
CA LEU A 95 0.30 -9.52 -9.01
C LEU A 95 -0.35 -10.51 -8.04
N LYS A 96 -1.69 -10.48 -7.92
CA LYS A 96 -2.47 -11.39 -7.06
C LYS A 96 -2.14 -12.86 -7.30
N ASP A 97 -1.92 -13.25 -8.56
CA ASP A 97 -1.62 -14.64 -8.93
C ASP A 97 -0.19 -15.08 -8.51
N HIS A 98 0.67 -14.11 -8.17
CA HIS A 98 2.09 -14.33 -7.93
C HIS A 98 2.55 -13.97 -6.50
N VAL A 99 1.65 -13.59 -5.62
CA VAL A 99 1.92 -13.37 -4.19
C VAL A 99 1.14 -14.37 -3.35
N ASP A 100 1.59 -14.59 -2.12
CA ASP A 100 0.86 -15.38 -1.13
C ASP A 100 -0.20 -14.54 -0.45
N CYS A 101 0.15 -13.29 -0.15
CA CYS A 101 -0.69 -12.32 0.53
C CYS A 101 -0.59 -10.96 -0.19
N LEU A 102 -1.72 -10.30 -0.42
CA LEU A 102 -1.78 -9.00 -1.09
C LEU A 102 -2.53 -7.97 -0.24
N ILE A 103 -1.80 -6.94 0.19
CA ILE A 103 -2.36 -5.77 0.88
C ILE A 103 -2.47 -4.63 -0.12
N VAL A 104 -3.67 -4.08 -0.29
CA VAL A 104 -3.96 -3.00 -1.22
C VAL A 104 -4.35 -1.74 -0.46
N ILE A 105 -3.61 -0.67 -0.69
CA ILE A 105 -3.84 0.65 -0.09
C ILE A 105 -4.47 1.56 -1.14
N ASP A 106 -5.67 2.06 -0.85
CA ASP A 106 -6.42 2.92 -1.77
C ASP A 106 -6.10 4.40 -1.51
N ASN A 107 -5.42 5.06 -2.46
CA ASN A 107 -5.11 6.48 -2.36
C ASN A 107 -6.38 7.38 -2.40
N GLU A 108 -7.51 6.90 -2.91
CA GLU A 108 -8.77 7.65 -2.83
C GLU A 108 -9.25 7.79 -1.39
N LYS A 109 -9.06 6.77 -0.54
CA LYS A 109 -9.34 6.85 0.90
C LYS A 109 -8.37 7.80 1.61
N ILE A 110 -7.08 7.76 1.26
CA ILE A 110 -6.11 8.72 1.78
C ILE A 110 -6.51 10.15 1.43
N LYS A 111 -6.96 10.38 0.20
CA LYS A 111 -7.50 11.67 -0.24
C LYS A 111 -8.76 12.06 0.56
N SER A 112 -9.66 11.14 0.85
CA SER A 112 -10.88 11.45 1.62
C SER A 112 -10.57 11.90 3.04
N ILE A 113 -9.52 11.36 3.66
CA ILE A 113 -9.11 11.67 5.03
C ILE A 113 -8.21 12.93 5.08
N TYR A 114 -7.26 13.02 4.17
CA TYR A 114 -6.22 14.06 4.17
C TYR A 114 -6.35 15.07 3.02
N GLY A 115 -7.51 15.17 2.37
CA GLY A 115 -7.74 16.00 1.19
C GLY A 115 -7.59 17.51 1.40
N SER A 116 -7.64 17.99 2.66
CA SER A 116 -7.36 19.38 3.01
C SER A 116 -5.87 19.70 3.13
N GLN A 117 -4.99 18.70 3.10
CA GLN A 117 -3.55 18.88 3.18
C GLN A 117 -2.93 19.17 1.80
N THR A 118 -1.69 19.62 1.78
CA THR A 118 -0.94 19.75 0.54
C THR A 118 -0.69 18.39 -0.11
N ILE A 119 -0.53 18.35 -1.44
CA ILE A 119 -0.25 17.12 -2.19
C ILE A 119 0.97 16.39 -1.60
N SER A 120 2.04 17.12 -1.27
CA SER A 120 3.25 16.53 -0.68
C SER A 120 2.97 15.87 0.67
N GLN A 121 2.16 16.50 1.52
CA GLN A 121 1.77 15.94 2.81
C GLN A 121 0.86 14.73 2.66
N ALA A 122 -0.10 14.75 1.74
CA ALA A 122 -0.99 13.62 1.48
C ALA A 122 -0.22 12.40 0.95
N PHE A 123 0.72 12.60 0.02
CA PHE A 123 1.59 11.50 -0.44
C PHE A 123 2.57 11.01 0.63
N ALA A 124 3.07 11.90 1.50
CA ALA A 124 3.85 11.46 2.65
C ALA A 124 3.03 10.53 3.55
N LYS A 125 1.75 10.86 3.80
CA LYS A 125 0.83 9.99 4.56
C LYS A 125 0.58 8.65 3.86
N ALA A 126 0.45 8.62 2.53
CA ALA A 126 0.36 7.37 1.78
C ALA A 126 1.62 6.48 1.96
N ASN A 127 2.80 7.10 1.96
CA ASN A 127 4.06 6.40 2.22
C ASN A 127 4.17 5.94 3.68
N ASP A 128 3.70 6.75 4.65
CA ASP A 128 3.65 6.36 6.06
C ASP A 128 2.80 5.10 6.24
N VAL A 129 1.66 5.03 5.55
CA VAL A 129 0.74 3.88 5.56
C VAL A 129 1.42 2.61 5.03
N LEU A 130 2.14 2.70 3.90
CA LEU A 130 2.94 1.59 3.37
C LEU A 130 4.02 1.14 4.35
N ASN A 131 4.67 2.11 4.99
CA ASN A 131 5.73 1.87 5.95
C ASN A 131 5.20 1.15 7.21
N ILE A 132 4.07 1.62 7.75
CA ILE A 132 3.39 1.00 8.89
C ILE A 132 3.00 -0.44 8.55
N ALA A 133 2.50 -0.71 7.34
CA ALA A 133 2.14 -2.04 6.91
C ALA A 133 3.35 -2.98 6.86
N ALA A 134 4.41 -2.59 6.17
CA ALA A 134 5.61 -3.42 6.05
C ALA A 134 6.33 -3.61 7.40
N LYS A 135 6.46 -2.51 8.18
CA LYS A 135 7.09 -2.51 9.50
C LYS A 135 6.30 -3.38 10.48
N GLY A 136 4.97 -3.22 10.54
CA GLY A 136 4.12 -3.98 11.45
C GLY A 136 4.22 -5.50 11.24
N ILE A 137 4.27 -5.96 9.99
CA ILE A 137 4.46 -7.39 9.69
C ILE A 137 5.88 -7.84 10.06
N ALA A 138 6.89 -7.03 9.77
CA ALA A 138 8.27 -7.36 10.09
C ALA A 138 8.50 -7.44 11.61
N GLU A 139 7.94 -6.52 12.37
CA GLU A 139 8.06 -6.46 13.84
C GLU A 139 7.47 -7.69 14.53
N ILE A 140 6.34 -8.20 14.04
CA ILE A 140 5.73 -9.44 14.56
C ILE A 140 6.74 -10.60 14.58
N ILE A 141 7.62 -10.64 13.58
CA ILE A 141 8.56 -11.75 13.39
C ILE A 141 9.91 -11.48 14.06
N THR A 142 10.32 -10.21 14.12
CA THR A 142 11.70 -9.84 14.49
C THR A 142 11.86 -9.32 15.90
N LEU A 143 10.81 -8.72 16.47
CA LEU A 143 10.89 -8.18 17.84
C LEU A 143 10.63 -9.29 18.85
N PRO A 144 11.54 -9.50 19.81
CA PRO A 144 11.30 -10.41 20.92
C PRO A 144 10.23 -9.82 21.84
N GLY A 145 9.22 -10.61 22.13
CA GLY A 145 8.14 -10.24 23.04
C GLY A 145 7.96 -11.28 24.16
N TYR A 146 7.02 -11.04 25.06
CA TYR A 146 6.60 -12.02 26.07
C TYR A 146 5.93 -13.23 25.43
N ILE A 147 5.17 -12.99 24.38
CA ILE A 147 4.53 -14.02 23.57
C ILE A 147 4.94 -13.75 22.14
N ASN A 148 5.80 -14.63 21.64
CA ASN A 148 6.33 -14.49 20.29
C ASN A 148 5.45 -15.26 19.31
N VAL A 149 5.21 -14.65 18.18
CA VAL A 149 4.65 -15.31 17.00
C VAL A 149 5.82 -15.88 16.21
N ASP A 150 5.82 -17.20 15.99
CA ASP A 150 6.86 -17.83 15.17
C ASP A 150 6.62 -17.50 13.69
N PHE A 151 7.72 -17.47 12.93
CA PHE A 151 7.65 -17.33 11.47
C PHE A 151 6.76 -18.42 10.82
N ALA A 152 6.71 -19.62 11.40
CA ALA A 152 5.84 -20.69 10.94
C ALA A 152 4.34 -20.31 11.05
N ASP A 153 3.95 -19.62 12.12
CA ASP A 153 2.58 -19.14 12.33
C ASP A 153 2.22 -18.07 11.29
N VAL A 154 3.11 -17.09 11.10
CA VAL A 154 2.95 -16.05 10.07
C VAL A 154 2.84 -16.67 8.67
N ARG A 155 3.69 -17.66 8.38
CA ARG A 155 3.65 -18.38 7.10
C ARG A 155 2.31 -19.08 6.91
N THR A 156 1.79 -19.74 7.93
CA THR A 156 0.52 -20.45 7.88
C THR A 156 -0.65 -19.52 7.57
N VAL A 157 -0.69 -18.34 8.21
CA VAL A 157 -1.75 -17.33 8.00
C VAL A 157 -1.65 -16.66 6.64
N MET A 158 -0.43 -16.46 6.13
CA MET A 158 -0.21 -15.64 4.92
C MET A 158 -0.05 -16.46 3.64
N THR A 159 0.33 -17.76 3.70
CA THR A 159 0.52 -18.55 2.48
C THR A 159 -0.80 -18.75 1.75
N ASP A 160 -0.82 -18.39 0.47
CA ASP A 160 -1.99 -18.47 -0.42
C ASP A 160 -3.27 -17.85 0.18
N SER A 161 -3.11 -16.87 1.06
CA SER A 161 -4.22 -16.20 1.75
C SER A 161 -4.99 -15.22 0.86
N GLY A 162 -4.44 -14.87 -0.29
CA GLY A 162 -5.04 -13.94 -1.24
C GLY A 162 -4.97 -12.49 -0.77
N VAL A 163 -6.11 -11.81 -0.71
CA VAL A 163 -6.14 -10.42 -0.23
C VAL A 163 -6.19 -10.39 1.28
N ALA A 164 -5.33 -9.59 1.88
CA ALA A 164 -5.31 -9.32 3.30
C ALA A 164 -5.72 -7.87 3.58
N ILE A 165 -6.32 -7.69 4.72
CA ILE A 165 -6.69 -6.38 5.27
C ILE A 165 -5.83 -6.16 6.52
N MET A 166 -5.25 -4.98 6.63
CA MET A 166 -4.41 -4.64 7.77
C MET A 166 -4.87 -3.34 8.41
N GLY A 167 -4.88 -3.31 9.74
CA GLY A 167 -5.11 -2.11 10.52
C GLY A 167 -4.01 -1.95 11.58
N ALA A 168 -3.63 -0.71 11.87
CA ALA A 168 -2.70 -0.40 12.94
C ALA A 168 -3.07 0.93 13.57
N ALA A 169 -3.04 0.98 14.90
CA ALA A 169 -3.24 2.20 15.65
C ALA A 169 -2.53 2.14 17.01
N GLN A 170 -2.36 3.29 17.60
CA GLN A 170 -1.71 3.47 18.88
C GLN A 170 -2.55 4.42 19.75
N ALA A 171 -2.77 4.05 21.02
CA ALA A 171 -3.47 4.89 21.97
C ALA A 171 -2.77 4.87 23.33
N SER A 172 -2.90 5.97 24.07
CA SER A 172 -2.34 6.14 25.43
C SER A 172 -3.40 6.64 26.40
N GLY A 173 -3.13 6.50 27.70
CA GLY A 173 -4.03 6.95 28.76
C GLY A 173 -5.21 6.02 29.02
N GLU A 174 -6.32 6.55 29.52
CA GLU A 174 -7.50 5.77 29.93
C GLU A 174 -8.12 5.07 28.69
N ASP A 175 -8.55 3.83 28.87
CA ASP A 175 -9.13 2.97 27.82
C ASP A 175 -8.24 2.79 26.58
N ARG A 176 -6.91 2.90 26.73
CA ARG A 176 -5.94 2.81 25.61
C ARG A 176 -6.11 1.54 24.78
N ALA A 177 -6.38 0.41 25.40
CA ALA A 177 -6.53 -0.88 24.71
C ALA A 177 -7.73 -0.90 23.75
N ILE A 178 -8.93 -0.50 24.25
CA ILE A 178 -10.15 -0.49 23.43
C ILE A 178 -10.09 0.60 22.35
N ARG A 179 -9.46 1.74 22.66
CA ARG A 179 -9.27 2.81 21.67
C ARG A 179 -8.30 2.38 20.58
N ALA A 180 -7.16 1.78 20.93
CA ALA A 180 -6.17 1.30 19.95
C ALA A 180 -6.79 0.28 19.00
N ILE A 181 -7.53 -0.72 19.48
CA ILE A 181 -8.17 -1.70 18.59
C ILE A 181 -9.29 -1.08 17.76
N THR A 182 -10.08 -0.16 18.31
CA THR A 182 -11.15 0.51 17.56
C THR A 182 -10.57 1.36 16.43
N GLU A 183 -9.55 2.17 16.72
CA GLU A 183 -8.86 2.99 15.73
C GLU A 183 -8.10 2.14 14.71
N ALA A 184 -7.53 1.00 15.11
CA ALA A 184 -6.90 0.06 14.18
C ALA A 184 -7.92 -0.50 13.18
N LEU A 185 -9.12 -0.84 13.64
CA LEU A 185 -10.21 -1.33 12.78
C LEU A 185 -10.88 -0.23 11.94
N GLU A 186 -10.68 1.02 12.27
CA GLU A 186 -11.12 2.19 11.49
C GLU A 186 -10.00 2.77 10.62
N SER A 187 -8.81 2.15 10.64
CA SER A 187 -7.63 2.60 9.90
C SER A 187 -7.90 2.72 8.40
N PRO A 188 -7.37 3.75 7.73
CA PRO A 188 -7.45 3.89 6.28
C PRO A 188 -6.76 2.77 5.49
N LEU A 189 -5.99 1.92 6.18
CA LEU A 189 -5.41 0.70 5.63
C LEU A 189 -6.46 -0.39 5.36
N LEU A 190 -7.60 -0.32 6.04
CA LEU A 190 -8.72 -1.24 5.88
C LEU A 190 -9.56 -0.84 4.65
N ASN A 191 -9.50 -1.63 3.60
CA ASN A 191 -10.16 -1.27 2.34
C ASN A 191 -11.69 -1.17 2.45
N ASN A 192 -12.36 -1.90 3.34
CA ASN A 192 -13.82 -1.83 3.53
C ASN A 192 -14.25 -1.70 4.99
N ASN A 193 -13.36 -1.33 5.93
CA ASN A 193 -13.61 -1.23 7.36
C ASN A 193 -14.30 -2.47 7.97
N ASP A 194 -14.31 -3.60 7.25
CA ASP A 194 -14.97 -4.81 7.70
C ASP A 194 -14.02 -5.99 7.59
N ILE A 195 -13.73 -6.59 8.73
CA ILE A 195 -12.96 -7.81 8.85
C ILE A 195 -13.87 -9.03 8.96
N LEU A 196 -15.17 -8.86 8.76
CA LEU A 196 -16.15 -9.93 8.80
C LEU A 196 -15.84 -10.98 7.72
N GLY A 197 -15.86 -12.25 8.10
CA GLY A 197 -15.58 -13.36 7.18
C GLY A 197 -14.10 -13.68 6.99
N ALA A 198 -13.19 -12.99 7.65
CA ALA A 198 -11.79 -13.42 7.71
C ALA A 198 -11.69 -14.78 8.40
N LYS A 199 -10.85 -15.67 7.87
CA LYS A 199 -10.59 -17.01 8.45
C LYS A 199 -9.47 -16.98 9.48
N ASP A 200 -8.45 -16.16 9.21
CA ASP A 200 -7.27 -16.08 10.04
C ASP A 200 -6.96 -14.63 10.39
N ILE A 201 -6.60 -14.42 11.63
CA ILE A 201 -6.21 -13.12 12.16
C ILE A 201 -4.86 -13.24 12.84
N LEU A 202 -3.97 -12.35 12.45
CA LEU A 202 -2.70 -12.13 13.12
C LEU A 202 -2.79 -10.81 13.87
N LEU A 203 -2.64 -10.86 15.18
CA LEU A 203 -2.73 -9.74 16.09
C LEU A 203 -1.38 -9.51 16.78
N ASN A 204 -0.83 -8.32 16.67
CA ASN A 204 0.34 -7.92 17.43
C ASN A 204 -0.01 -6.75 18.35
N ILE A 205 0.34 -6.90 19.61
CA ILE A 205 0.13 -5.88 20.63
C ILE A 205 1.49 -5.52 21.21
N THR A 206 1.87 -4.26 21.13
CA THR A 206 3.11 -3.75 21.68
C THR A 206 2.80 -2.68 22.71
N SER A 207 3.22 -2.87 23.94
CA SER A 207 3.09 -1.89 25.02
C SER A 207 4.43 -1.19 25.28
N GLY A 208 4.36 0.00 25.84
CA GLY A 208 5.54 0.74 26.27
C GLY A 208 6.04 0.29 27.66
N THR A 209 6.57 1.25 28.41
CA THR A 209 7.03 1.03 29.80
C THR A 209 5.88 0.71 30.76
N ASP A 210 4.67 1.13 30.43
CA ASP A 210 3.43 0.71 31.09
C ASP A 210 2.87 -0.51 30.34
N GLU A 211 3.19 -1.70 30.87
CA GLU A 211 2.85 -2.97 30.23
C GLU A 211 1.34 -3.18 30.12
N ILE A 212 0.93 -3.89 29.07
CA ILE A 212 -0.48 -4.26 28.88
C ILE A 212 -0.94 -5.25 29.95
N THR A 213 -2.13 -5.02 30.50
CA THR A 213 -2.73 -5.91 31.47
C THR A 213 -3.52 -7.05 30.82
N MET A 214 -3.79 -8.13 31.57
CA MET A 214 -4.64 -9.24 31.10
C MET A 214 -6.06 -8.79 30.77
N ASP A 215 -6.58 -7.80 31.50
CA ASP A 215 -7.92 -7.25 31.25
C ASP A 215 -7.95 -6.47 29.93
N GLU A 216 -6.94 -5.63 29.66
CA GLU A 216 -6.79 -4.92 28.39
C GLU A 216 -6.63 -5.89 27.22
N MET A 217 -5.84 -6.94 27.39
CA MET A 217 -5.67 -8.01 26.41
C MET A 217 -7.01 -8.71 26.08
N SER A 218 -7.79 -9.03 27.13
CA SER A 218 -9.10 -9.62 27.00
C SER A 218 -10.10 -8.69 26.27
N GLN A 219 -10.04 -7.40 26.53
CA GLN A 219 -10.87 -6.38 25.83
C GLN A 219 -10.56 -6.36 24.34
N ILE A 220 -9.28 -6.30 23.94
CA ILE A 220 -8.85 -6.30 22.54
C ILE A 220 -9.36 -7.57 21.84
N THR A 221 -9.06 -8.74 22.41
CA THR A 221 -9.41 -10.04 21.81
C THR A 221 -10.93 -10.19 21.68
N SER A 222 -11.68 -9.83 22.71
CA SER A 222 -13.15 -9.87 22.70
C SER A 222 -13.75 -8.92 21.66
N HIS A 223 -13.12 -7.77 21.44
CA HIS A 223 -13.55 -6.81 20.42
C HIS A 223 -13.36 -7.38 19.00
N ILE A 224 -12.23 -8.01 18.74
CA ILE A 224 -11.93 -8.66 17.45
C ILE A 224 -12.93 -9.80 17.19
N ILE A 225 -13.11 -10.72 18.14
CA ILE A 225 -14.01 -11.87 17.97
C ILE A 225 -15.44 -11.42 17.66
N ARG A 226 -15.91 -10.36 18.30
CA ARG A 226 -17.25 -9.79 18.00
C ARG A 226 -17.37 -9.22 16.58
N LYS A 227 -16.28 -8.69 16.03
CA LYS A 227 -16.26 -8.09 14.68
C LYS A 227 -16.10 -9.14 13.57
N VAL A 228 -15.26 -10.17 13.81
CA VAL A 228 -14.94 -11.19 12.79
C VAL A 228 -15.94 -12.33 12.77
N GLY A 229 -16.51 -12.64 13.93
CA GLY A 229 -17.31 -13.85 14.16
C GLY A 229 -16.51 -14.98 14.81
N ASN A 230 -17.20 -16.01 15.27
CA ASN A 230 -16.64 -17.06 16.14
C ASN A 230 -15.76 -18.10 15.40
N ASN A 231 -15.60 -18.01 14.08
CA ASN A 231 -14.93 -19.04 13.28
C ASN A 231 -13.51 -18.68 12.84
N ALA A 232 -13.01 -17.49 13.20
CA ALA A 232 -11.67 -17.08 12.83
C ALA A 232 -10.63 -17.65 13.80
N ALA A 233 -9.52 -18.15 13.25
CA ALA A 233 -8.34 -18.47 14.04
C ALA A 233 -7.59 -17.17 14.36
N VAL A 234 -7.33 -16.90 15.65
CA VAL A 234 -6.60 -15.70 16.08
C VAL A 234 -5.25 -16.12 16.62
N ILE A 235 -4.19 -15.72 15.93
CA ILE A 235 -2.81 -15.83 16.39
C ILE A 235 -2.40 -14.48 16.91
N TRP A 236 -1.87 -14.42 18.13
CA TRP A 236 -1.51 -13.17 18.75
C TRP A 236 -0.13 -13.20 19.39
N GLY A 237 0.57 -12.06 19.28
CA GLY A 237 1.85 -11.78 19.91
C GLY A 237 1.76 -10.57 20.82
N VAL A 238 2.56 -10.57 21.88
CA VAL A 238 2.67 -9.45 22.81
C VAL A 238 4.14 -9.12 22.99
N GLY A 239 4.50 -7.89 22.66
CA GLY A 239 5.83 -7.34 22.79
C GLY A 239 5.88 -6.07 23.63
N THR A 240 7.09 -5.60 23.89
CA THR A 240 7.35 -4.32 24.54
C THR A 240 8.29 -3.49 23.68
N ASP A 241 7.97 -2.20 23.60
CA ASP A 241 8.81 -1.17 23.00
C ASP A 241 8.85 0.05 23.95
N PRO A 242 9.95 0.25 24.69
CA PRO A 242 10.06 1.34 25.66
C PRO A 242 9.80 2.73 25.08
N ASP A 243 9.98 2.92 23.76
CA ASP A 243 9.76 4.20 23.10
C ASP A 243 8.27 4.59 23.03
N LEU A 244 7.37 3.63 23.25
CA LEU A 244 5.92 3.88 23.32
C LEU A 244 5.47 4.55 24.63
N GLY A 245 6.28 4.57 25.69
CA GLY A 245 5.93 5.15 26.97
C GLY A 245 4.73 4.48 27.63
N ASP A 246 3.61 5.18 27.78
CA ASP A 246 2.34 4.69 28.32
C ASP A 246 1.38 4.17 27.24
N ALA A 247 1.78 4.23 25.98
CA ALA A 247 0.92 3.85 24.87
C ALA A 247 0.90 2.33 24.63
N VAL A 248 -0.20 1.87 24.03
CA VAL A 248 -0.36 0.54 23.45
C VAL A 248 -0.56 0.68 21.95
N SER A 249 0.25 -0.04 21.20
CA SER A 249 0.16 -0.17 19.74
C SER A 249 -0.49 -1.51 19.40
N VAL A 250 -1.50 -1.49 18.54
CA VAL A 250 -2.20 -2.69 18.07
C VAL A 250 -2.08 -2.75 16.56
N THR A 251 -1.56 -3.87 16.06
CA THR A 251 -1.53 -4.19 14.63
C THR A 251 -2.33 -5.44 14.39
N ILE A 252 -3.30 -5.37 13.48
CA ILE A 252 -4.16 -6.49 13.09
C ILE A 252 -4.03 -6.77 11.60
N ILE A 253 -3.89 -8.04 11.23
CA ILE A 253 -3.89 -8.49 9.85
C ILE A 253 -4.94 -9.59 9.73
N ALA A 254 -5.93 -9.35 8.88
CA ALA A 254 -7.02 -10.28 8.62
C ALA A 254 -6.86 -10.88 7.22
N THR A 255 -6.95 -12.20 7.11
CA THR A 255 -6.72 -12.96 5.87
C THR A 255 -7.79 -14.02 5.64
N GLY A 256 -7.71 -14.70 4.48
CA GLY A 256 -8.57 -15.83 4.18
C GLY A 256 -10.02 -15.47 3.89
N PHE A 257 -10.27 -14.27 3.40
CA PHE A 257 -11.62 -13.84 2.99
C PHE A 257 -12.15 -14.72 1.86
N PRO A 258 -13.50 -14.97 1.79
CA PRO A 258 -14.10 -15.67 0.68
C PRO A 258 -13.74 -15.01 -0.65
N THR A 259 -13.38 -15.83 -1.64
CA THR A 259 -13.03 -15.36 -2.99
C THR A 259 -14.27 -14.73 -3.63
N GLY A 260 -14.31 -13.42 -3.73
CA GLY A 260 -15.44 -12.65 -4.29
C GLY A 260 -15.84 -11.43 -3.46
N ASP A 261 -15.61 -11.46 -2.15
CA ASP A 261 -16.13 -10.42 -1.25
C ASP A 261 -15.23 -9.19 -1.11
N ILE A 262 -13.95 -9.27 -1.57
CA ILE A 262 -13.10 -8.09 -1.63
C ILE A 262 -13.04 -7.62 -3.09
N GLU A 263 -13.90 -6.70 -3.43
CA GLU A 263 -13.74 -5.88 -4.62
C GLU A 263 -12.46 -5.07 -4.46
N LEU A 264 -11.44 -5.43 -5.26
CA LEU A 264 -10.15 -4.71 -5.31
C LEU A 264 -10.34 -3.23 -5.70
N PHE A 265 -11.50 -2.91 -6.29
CA PHE A 265 -12.02 -1.58 -6.58
C PHE A 265 -13.54 -1.66 -6.48
N GLY A 266 -14.20 -0.76 -5.74
CA GLY A 266 -15.67 -0.71 -5.73
C GLY A 266 -16.22 -0.62 -7.16
N GLU A 267 -17.28 -1.38 -7.47
CA GLU A 267 -17.88 -1.44 -8.80
C GLU A 267 -18.37 -0.08 -9.33
N GLU A 268 -18.58 0.90 -8.48
CA GLU A 268 -18.89 2.28 -8.86
C GLU A 268 -17.76 2.99 -9.64
N ASN A 269 -16.60 2.36 -9.80
CA ASN A 269 -15.45 2.85 -10.56
C ASN A 269 -15.44 2.47 -12.04
N THR A 270 -16.51 1.93 -12.58
CA THR A 270 -16.64 1.83 -14.03
C THR A 270 -16.70 3.24 -14.61
N CYS A 271 -15.93 3.48 -15.67
CA CYS A 271 -15.86 4.74 -16.43
C CYS A 271 -17.22 5.25 -16.96
N ALA A 272 -18.34 4.61 -16.63
CA ALA A 272 -19.69 5.01 -16.97
C ALA A 272 -20.10 6.38 -16.37
N GLY A 273 -19.43 6.85 -15.33
CA GLY A 273 -19.68 8.17 -14.74
C GLY A 273 -19.10 9.35 -15.53
N TYR A 274 -18.08 9.11 -16.38
CA TYR A 274 -17.50 10.15 -17.23
C TYR A 274 -18.09 10.22 -18.64
N ALA A 275 -18.94 9.25 -19.05
CA ALA A 275 -19.53 9.20 -20.38
C ALA A 275 -20.84 10.01 -20.52
N LYS A 276 -21.29 10.74 -19.51
CA LYS A 276 -22.48 11.60 -19.57
C LYS A 276 -22.20 13.02 -19.07
N GLN A 277 -21.34 13.72 -19.79
CA GLN A 277 -21.47 15.15 -20.04
C GLN A 277 -20.66 15.53 -21.28
N PRO A 278 -21.22 15.43 -22.47
CA PRO A 278 -20.83 16.31 -23.56
C PRO A 278 -21.70 17.57 -23.45
N GLU A 279 -21.58 18.35 -22.38
CA GLU A 279 -21.86 19.75 -22.54
C GLU A 279 -20.61 20.38 -23.14
N CYS A 280 -20.69 20.58 -24.44
CA CYS A 280 -19.87 21.54 -25.15
C CYS A 280 -19.54 22.72 -24.24
N LEU A 281 -18.31 22.79 -23.78
CA LEU A 281 -17.73 24.06 -23.46
C LEU A 281 -17.87 24.85 -24.77
N LYS A 282 -18.84 25.78 -24.80
CA LYS A 282 -18.85 26.84 -25.80
C LYS A 282 -17.44 27.37 -25.80
N GLU A 283 -16.84 27.44 -26.99
CA GLU A 283 -15.61 28.15 -27.25
C GLU A 283 -15.78 29.59 -26.72
N GLU A 284 -15.55 29.81 -25.45
CA GLU A 284 -15.15 31.12 -24.98
C GLU A 284 -13.78 31.30 -25.61
N GLU A 285 -13.73 32.28 -26.53
CA GLU A 285 -12.49 32.76 -27.12
C GLU A 285 -11.46 32.91 -26.01
N VAL A 286 -10.52 31.94 -25.94
CA VAL A 286 -9.32 32.08 -25.15
C VAL A 286 -8.61 33.30 -25.76
N ARG A 287 -8.76 34.47 -25.14
CA ARG A 287 -7.92 35.61 -25.45
C ARG A 287 -6.49 35.25 -25.10
N VAL A 288 -5.81 34.66 -26.06
CA VAL A 288 -4.38 34.44 -26.03
C VAL A 288 -3.76 35.84 -25.82
N LYS A 289 -3.12 36.02 -24.68
CA LYS A 289 -2.25 37.21 -24.49
C LYS A 289 -1.28 37.22 -25.64
N PRO A 290 -0.92 38.42 -26.21
CA PRO A 290 -0.06 38.52 -27.37
C PRO A 290 1.18 37.65 -27.16
N GLY A 291 1.44 36.77 -28.11
CA GLY A 291 2.45 35.74 -28.03
C GLY A 291 3.84 36.34 -27.82
N LEU A 292 4.69 35.57 -27.19
CA LEU A 292 6.13 35.80 -27.11
C LEU A 292 6.67 36.08 -28.52
N THR A 293 7.57 37.04 -28.66
CA THR A 293 8.28 37.27 -29.92
C THR A 293 9.15 36.07 -30.27
N GLU A 294 9.46 35.87 -31.57
CA GLU A 294 10.31 34.76 -32.02
C GLU A 294 11.66 34.73 -31.30
N GLU A 295 12.17 35.84 -30.89
CA GLU A 295 13.40 35.98 -30.11
C GLU A 295 13.25 35.45 -28.68
N GLN A 296 12.15 35.75 -28.03
CA GLN A 296 11.80 35.23 -26.69
C GLN A 296 11.52 33.70 -26.70
N VAL A 297 10.98 33.17 -27.80
CA VAL A 297 10.78 31.74 -27.97
C VAL A 297 12.15 31.05 -28.12
N ARG A 298 13.05 31.60 -28.91
CA ARG A 298 14.42 31.05 -29.04
C ARG A 298 15.21 31.05 -27.74
N GLU A 299 15.09 32.13 -26.96
CA GLU A 299 15.71 32.16 -25.62
C GLU A 299 15.16 31.10 -24.69
N LEU A 300 13.84 30.87 -24.72
CA LEU A 300 13.19 29.80 -23.93
C LEU A 300 13.55 28.40 -24.39
N GLU A 301 13.86 28.21 -25.66
CA GLU A 301 14.31 26.90 -26.18
C GLU A 301 15.75 26.56 -25.81
N THR A 302 16.60 27.56 -25.59
CA THR A 302 18.03 27.37 -25.25
C THR A 302 18.31 27.21 -23.77
N VAL A 303 17.36 27.61 -22.88
CA VAL A 303 17.54 27.52 -21.43
C VAL A 303 16.77 26.31 -20.87
N PRO A 304 17.43 25.35 -20.18
CA PRO A 304 16.77 24.23 -19.54
C PRO A 304 15.67 24.66 -18.57
N ALA A 305 14.59 23.91 -18.49
CA ALA A 305 13.39 24.26 -17.72
C ALA A 305 13.66 24.54 -16.23
N PHE A 306 14.70 23.95 -15.65
CA PHE A 306 15.09 24.16 -14.26
C PHE A 306 15.84 25.48 -14.01
N GLU A 307 16.42 26.09 -15.05
CA GLU A 307 17.11 27.40 -14.98
C GLU A 307 16.19 28.60 -15.27
N ARG A 308 14.94 28.34 -15.71
CA ARG A 308 13.96 29.37 -16.07
C ARG A 308 13.30 30.06 -14.86
N ARG A 309 13.69 29.75 -13.63
CA ARG A 309 13.04 30.27 -12.41
C ARG A 309 13.18 31.77 -12.20
N ASP A 310 14.12 32.42 -12.86
CA ASP A 310 14.42 33.85 -12.66
C ASP A 310 13.98 34.78 -13.82
N LEU A 311 13.43 34.23 -14.90
CA LEU A 311 12.85 35.03 -15.98
C LEU A 311 11.43 35.47 -15.61
N ARG A 312 11.34 36.52 -14.78
CA ARG A 312 10.08 37.24 -14.60
C ARG A 312 9.83 38.07 -15.85
N VAL A 313 8.79 37.71 -16.59
CA VAL A 313 8.24 38.57 -17.64
C VAL A 313 7.69 39.82 -16.95
N SER A 314 8.34 40.95 -17.12
CA SER A 314 7.89 42.29 -16.73
C SER A 314 6.70 42.74 -17.56
#